data_7d60fb023e895a0f7ec02c00c5bd99d8
#
_entry.id   7d60fb023e895a0f7ec02c00c5bd99d8
#
_cell.length_a   1.000
_cell.length_b   1.000
_cell.length_c   1.000
_cell.angle_alpha   90.00
_cell.angle_beta   90.00
_cell.angle_gamma   90.00
#
_symmetry.space_group_name_H-M   'P 1'
#
loop_
_entity.id
_entity.type
_entity.pdbx_description
1 polymer ?
#
loop_
_entity_poly.entity_id
_entity_poly.type
_entity_poly.pdbx_seq_one_letter_code
_entity_poly.pdbx_strand_id
1 'polypeptide(L)'
;MKRENTKQINVGGLAVGGGAKVSVQSMCSTKTWDVEATVAQIRAFAAAGCDIVRVAVPDMRSAQAISEIKERVDMPLVADIHFDYRLALEAAARGADKIRINPGNIGGEENVKAVAEACRARNIPIRIGVNAGSLEARLIEKYGHPCPEAMVESARGHVALLNKYGFDDICLSLKTSSVPLTIASYRMAAECFPYPLHLGVTETGTEWNGTIQSAVGIGTLLCEGIGDTIRVSLTADPVREVAAGVAILKAAGLRSGGVKFVSCPTCGRTEIDLISLAKDVEARVKNIDRDITVAVMGCVVNGPGEAREADYGVAGGKGKGILFKKGQVLGTYPYERLCDALTELIENDKEQQ
;
A
#
# COMPACT_ATOMS: atom_id res chain seq x y z
N MET A 1 -14.02 14.62 3.75
CA MET A 1 -13.95 13.98 5.09
C MET A 1 -12.54 13.43 5.26
N LYS A 2 -11.91 13.58 6.40
CA LYS A 2 -10.61 12.94 6.70
C LYS A 2 -10.82 11.49 7.09
N ARG A 3 -9.80 10.62 6.90
CA ARG A 3 -9.87 9.18 7.20
C ARG A 3 -10.27 8.84 8.64
N GLU A 4 -10.02 9.73 9.57
CA GLU A 4 -10.41 9.57 10.99
C GLU A 4 -11.94 9.53 11.18
N ASN A 5 -12.67 10.10 10.23
CA ASN A 5 -14.13 10.21 10.26
C ASN A 5 -14.83 9.26 9.28
N THR A 6 -14.08 8.40 8.56
CA THR A 6 -14.68 7.39 7.69
C THR A 6 -15.32 6.29 8.54
N LYS A 7 -16.35 5.64 8.01
CA LYS A 7 -16.94 4.47 8.65
C LYS A 7 -15.90 3.35 8.73
N GLN A 8 -15.74 2.75 9.89
CA GLN A 8 -14.85 1.60 10.05
C GLN A 8 -15.54 0.32 9.59
N ILE A 9 -14.83 -0.47 8.80
CA ILE A 9 -15.22 -1.84 8.40
C ILE A 9 -14.18 -2.84 8.89
N ASN A 10 -14.56 -4.11 8.99
CA ASN A 10 -13.67 -5.20 9.39
C ASN A 10 -13.36 -6.09 8.18
N VAL A 11 -12.11 -6.36 7.91
CA VAL A 11 -11.64 -7.24 6.82
C VAL A 11 -10.83 -8.37 7.44
N GLY A 12 -11.48 -9.49 7.76
CA GLY A 12 -10.80 -10.66 8.35
C GLY A 12 -10.07 -10.37 9.66
N GLY A 13 -10.66 -9.55 10.52
CA GLY A 13 -10.05 -9.10 11.79
C GLY A 13 -9.26 -7.79 11.68
N LEU A 14 -8.94 -7.31 10.48
CA LEU A 14 -8.25 -6.05 10.27
C LEU A 14 -9.25 -4.89 10.16
N ALA A 15 -9.12 -3.88 11.02
CA ALA A 15 -9.90 -2.64 10.93
C ALA A 15 -9.44 -1.78 9.75
N VAL A 16 -10.38 -1.27 8.94
CA VAL A 16 -10.12 -0.36 7.81
C VAL A 16 -11.09 0.81 7.90
N GLY A 17 -10.59 2.03 7.88
CA GLY A 17 -11.38 3.25 8.12
C GLY A 17 -11.46 3.61 9.60
N GLY A 18 -12.14 4.71 9.92
CA GLY A 18 -12.34 5.17 11.30
C GLY A 18 -11.05 5.53 12.03
N GLY A 19 -10.02 6.00 11.33
CA GLY A 19 -8.72 6.32 11.93
C GLY A 19 -7.81 5.11 12.16
N ALA A 20 -8.20 3.90 11.74
CA ALA A 20 -7.32 2.73 11.77
C ALA A 20 -6.04 2.94 10.95
N LYS A 21 -5.00 2.16 11.21
CA LYS A 21 -3.75 2.20 10.44
C LYS A 21 -4.03 1.96 8.96
N VAL A 22 -3.42 2.78 8.09
CA VAL A 22 -3.55 2.59 6.64
C VAL A 22 -2.91 1.29 6.22
N SER A 23 -3.68 0.41 5.59
CA SER A 23 -3.23 -0.92 5.19
C SER A 23 -2.70 -0.96 3.76
N VAL A 24 -1.64 -1.75 3.54
CA VAL A 24 -1.11 -2.08 2.21
C VAL A 24 -1.78 -3.34 1.70
N GLN A 25 -2.41 -3.25 0.54
CA GLN A 25 -2.94 -4.40 -0.17
C GLN A 25 -2.13 -4.68 -1.42
N SER A 26 -1.86 -5.96 -1.74
CA SER A 26 -1.38 -6.39 -3.04
C SER A 26 -2.29 -7.45 -3.65
N MET A 27 -1.99 -7.86 -4.87
CA MET A 27 -2.79 -8.84 -5.61
C MET A 27 -1.92 -9.94 -6.17
N CYS A 28 -2.31 -11.19 -5.93
CA CYS A 28 -1.65 -12.34 -6.51
C CYS A 28 -1.70 -12.30 -8.04
N SER A 29 -0.59 -12.65 -8.68
CA SER A 29 -0.47 -12.88 -10.12
C SER A 29 -0.64 -14.36 -10.49
N THR A 30 -0.65 -15.25 -9.49
CA THR A 30 -0.88 -16.69 -9.66
C THR A 30 -2.32 -16.97 -10.05
N LYS A 31 -2.57 -18.15 -10.63
CA LYS A 31 -3.93 -18.66 -10.79
C LYS A 31 -4.46 -19.07 -9.43
N THR A 32 -5.58 -18.52 -8.99
CA THR A 32 -6.12 -18.72 -7.63
C THR A 32 -6.38 -20.19 -7.32
N TRP A 33 -6.75 -20.99 -8.31
CA TRP A 33 -6.93 -22.44 -8.18
C TRP A 33 -5.60 -23.22 -8.01
N ASP A 34 -4.45 -22.62 -8.30
CA ASP A 34 -3.14 -23.15 -7.95
C ASP A 34 -2.81 -22.69 -6.51
N VAL A 35 -3.32 -23.45 -5.56
CA VAL A 35 -3.27 -23.13 -4.14
C VAL A 35 -1.82 -23.04 -3.65
N GLU A 36 -0.93 -23.97 -4.08
CA GLU A 36 0.47 -23.95 -3.64
C GLU A 36 1.18 -22.67 -4.07
N ALA A 37 1.08 -22.33 -5.35
CA ALA A 37 1.71 -21.10 -5.87
C ALA A 37 1.11 -19.85 -5.22
N THR A 38 -0.21 -19.83 -5.00
CA THR A 38 -0.91 -18.67 -4.40
C THR A 38 -0.53 -18.50 -2.94
N VAL A 39 -0.48 -19.55 -2.14
CA VAL A 39 -0.05 -19.52 -0.73
C VAL A 39 1.41 -19.08 -0.63
N ALA A 40 2.29 -19.59 -1.49
CA ALA A 40 3.70 -19.17 -1.50
C ALA A 40 3.82 -17.65 -1.78
N GLN A 41 3.06 -17.13 -2.74
CA GLN A 41 3.07 -15.70 -3.06
C GLN A 41 2.48 -14.84 -1.91
N ILE A 42 1.40 -15.29 -1.26
CA ILE A 42 0.82 -14.61 -0.09
C ILE A 42 1.84 -14.53 1.05
N ARG A 43 2.57 -15.61 1.32
CA ARG A 43 3.64 -15.60 2.34
C ARG A 43 4.76 -14.62 2.00
N ALA A 44 5.15 -14.53 0.73
CA ALA A 44 6.11 -13.53 0.27
C ALA A 44 5.59 -12.10 0.47
N PHE A 45 4.31 -11.85 0.22
CA PHE A 45 3.68 -10.56 0.51
C PHE A 45 3.69 -10.23 2.00
N ALA A 46 3.35 -11.21 2.86
CA ALA A 46 3.39 -11.04 4.31
C ALA A 46 4.79 -10.63 4.79
N ALA A 47 5.82 -11.34 4.31
CA ALA A 47 7.22 -11.05 4.62
C ALA A 47 7.66 -9.64 4.15
N ALA A 48 7.07 -9.13 3.06
CA ALA A 48 7.31 -7.78 2.57
C ALA A 48 6.50 -6.68 3.29
N GLY A 49 5.60 -7.05 4.20
CA GLY A 49 4.78 -6.13 4.99
C GLY A 49 3.43 -5.78 4.37
N CYS A 50 2.86 -6.66 3.55
CA CYS A 50 1.48 -6.57 3.08
C CYS A 50 0.50 -6.87 4.22
N ASP A 51 -0.60 -6.13 4.28
CA ASP A 51 -1.61 -6.30 5.33
C ASP A 51 -2.86 -7.03 4.82
N ILE A 52 -3.16 -6.94 3.51
CA ILE A 52 -4.33 -7.55 2.87
C ILE A 52 -3.92 -8.11 1.51
N VAL A 53 -4.34 -9.33 1.19
CA VAL A 53 -4.12 -9.90 -0.14
C VAL A 53 -5.40 -9.95 -0.96
N ARG A 54 -5.29 -9.77 -2.28
CA ARG A 54 -6.38 -9.96 -3.24
C ARG A 54 -6.03 -11.05 -4.23
N VAL A 55 -7.01 -11.93 -4.52
CA VAL A 55 -6.92 -12.96 -5.54
C VAL A 55 -7.98 -12.75 -6.61
N ALA A 56 -7.66 -13.05 -7.86
CA ALA A 56 -8.65 -13.04 -8.94
C ALA A 56 -9.54 -14.29 -8.87
N VAL A 57 -10.85 -14.11 -9.05
CA VAL A 57 -11.81 -15.22 -9.07
C VAL A 57 -12.57 -15.19 -10.39
N PRO A 58 -11.94 -15.67 -11.49
CA PRO A 58 -12.55 -15.65 -12.81
C PRO A 58 -13.53 -16.82 -13.06
N ASP A 59 -13.48 -17.87 -12.24
CA ASP A 59 -14.24 -19.09 -12.40
C ASP A 59 -14.55 -19.78 -11.05
N MET A 60 -15.42 -20.79 -11.09
CA MET A 60 -15.88 -21.53 -9.90
C MET A 60 -14.74 -22.29 -9.22
N ARG A 61 -13.78 -22.83 -9.98
CA ARG A 61 -12.61 -23.53 -9.43
C ARG A 61 -11.77 -22.58 -8.56
N SER A 62 -11.59 -21.35 -9.03
CA SER A 62 -10.89 -20.29 -8.27
C SER A 62 -11.67 -19.90 -7.01
N ALA A 63 -12.99 -19.79 -7.09
CA ALA A 63 -13.83 -19.50 -5.91
C ALA A 63 -13.74 -20.60 -4.86
N GLN A 64 -13.78 -21.87 -5.26
CA GLN A 64 -13.68 -23.03 -4.38
C GLN A 64 -12.32 -23.17 -3.70
N ALA A 65 -11.23 -22.77 -4.38
CA ALA A 65 -9.88 -22.81 -3.83
C ALA A 65 -9.66 -21.86 -2.64
N ILE A 66 -10.53 -20.87 -2.44
CA ILE A 66 -10.40 -19.88 -1.36
C ILE A 66 -10.37 -20.56 0.02
N SER A 67 -11.17 -21.59 0.27
CA SER A 67 -11.19 -22.28 1.58
C SER A 67 -9.83 -22.91 1.90
N GLU A 68 -9.22 -23.62 0.94
CA GLU A 68 -7.91 -24.25 1.13
C GLU A 68 -6.79 -23.21 1.30
N ILE A 69 -6.87 -22.08 0.57
CA ILE A 69 -5.92 -20.96 0.77
C ILE A 69 -6.08 -20.40 2.19
N LYS A 70 -7.31 -20.15 2.66
CA LYS A 70 -7.59 -19.59 3.99
C LYS A 70 -7.17 -20.51 5.14
N GLU A 71 -7.18 -21.80 4.96
CA GLU A 71 -6.65 -22.77 5.95
C GLU A 71 -5.12 -22.68 6.12
N ARG A 72 -4.42 -22.07 5.15
CA ARG A 72 -2.95 -22.07 5.08
C ARG A 72 -2.32 -20.69 5.26
N VAL A 73 -3.14 -19.64 5.33
CA VAL A 73 -2.68 -18.25 5.51
C VAL A 73 -3.61 -17.48 6.47
N ASP A 74 -3.02 -16.68 7.36
CA ASP A 74 -3.76 -15.84 8.32
C ASP A 74 -4.13 -14.47 7.74
N MET A 75 -3.56 -14.10 6.57
CA MET A 75 -3.76 -12.78 5.97
C MET A 75 -5.19 -12.60 5.47
N PRO A 76 -5.84 -11.44 5.73
CA PRO A 76 -7.13 -11.11 5.15
C PRO A 76 -7.14 -11.21 3.62
N LEU A 77 -8.10 -11.96 3.07
CA LEU A 77 -8.19 -12.30 1.66
C LEU A 77 -9.39 -11.65 0.99
N VAL A 78 -9.12 -10.90 -0.09
CA VAL A 78 -10.13 -10.23 -0.93
C VAL A 78 -10.35 -11.04 -2.21
N ALA A 79 -11.59 -11.43 -2.47
CA ALA A 79 -11.98 -12.04 -3.74
C ALA A 79 -12.38 -10.97 -4.75
N ASP A 80 -11.72 -10.96 -5.91
CA ASP A 80 -11.96 -10.02 -7.00
C ASP A 80 -12.88 -10.63 -8.06
N ILE A 81 -14.12 -10.19 -8.07
CA ILE A 81 -15.18 -10.69 -8.94
C ILE A 81 -15.48 -9.66 -10.04
N HIS A 82 -15.50 -10.09 -11.30
CA HIS A 82 -15.69 -9.16 -12.42
C HIS A 82 -17.09 -9.20 -13.02
N PHE A 83 -17.66 -10.39 -13.32
CA PHE A 83 -18.88 -10.48 -14.11
C PHE A 83 -19.95 -11.40 -13.51
N ASP A 84 -19.58 -12.50 -12.91
CA ASP A 84 -20.53 -13.51 -12.44
C ASP A 84 -20.74 -13.40 -10.91
N TYR A 85 -21.93 -12.96 -10.49
CA TYR A 85 -22.30 -12.81 -9.09
C TYR A 85 -22.23 -14.14 -8.31
N ARG A 86 -22.44 -15.29 -8.97
CA ARG A 86 -22.37 -16.62 -8.33
C ARG A 86 -20.99 -16.91 -7.76
N LEU A 87 -19.94 -16.36 -8.41
CA LEU A 87 -18.57 -16.46 -7.90
C LEU A 87 -18.39 -15.66 -6.61
N ALA A 88 -19.09 -14.52 -6.46
CA ALA A 88 -19.08 -13.75 -5.23
C ALA A 88 -19.77 -14.51 -4.08
N LEU A 89 -20.89 -15.18 -4.38
CA LEU A 89 -21.60 -16.02 -3.40
C LEU A 89 -20.72 -17.17 -2.93
N GLU A 90 -20.10 -17.91 -3.86
CA GLU A 90 -19.21 -19.02 -3.55
C GLU A 90 -17.97 -18.53 -2.77
N ALA A 91 -17.30 -17.46 -3.23
CA ALA A 91 -16.14 -16.89 -2.53
C ALA A 91 -16.47 -16.48 -1.09
N ALA A 92 -17.64 -15.86 -0.86
CA ALA A 92 -18.12 -15.53 0.48
C ALA A 92 -18.39 -16.79 1.32
N ALA A 93 -18.96 -17.85 0.72
CA ALA A 93 -19.20 -19.11 1.39
C ALA A 93 -17.89 -19.85 1.74
N ARG A 94 -16.83 -19.66 0.95
CA ARG A 94 -15.49 -20.25 1.14
C ARG A 94 -14.56 -19.45 2.07
N GLY A 95 -15.06 -18.37 2.69
CA GLY A 95 -14.32 -17.65 3.72
C GLY A 95 -13.49 -16.49 3.21
N ALA A 96 -13.81 -15.90 2.06
CA ALA A 96 -13.25 -14.60 1.67
C ALA A 96 -13.61 -13.53 2.69
N ASP A 97 -12.65 -12.68 3.07
CA ASP A 97 -12.82 -11.64 4.10
C ASP A 97 -13.36 -10.32 3.53
N LYS A 98 -13.29 -10.13 2.22
CA LYS A 98 -13.89 -9.00 1.50
C LYS A 98 -14.18 -9.40 0.05
N ILE A 99 -15.29 -8.94 -0.48
CA ILE A 99 -15.63 -9.11 -1.89
C ILE A 99 -15.37 -7.78 -2.63
N ARG A 100 -14.64 -7.83 -3.74
CA ARG A 100 -14.53 -6.69 -4.66
C ARG A 100 -15.39 -6.93 -5.89
N ILE A 101 -16.29 -6.03 -6.15
CA ILE A 101 -17.13 -6.02 -7.34
C ILE A 101 -17.17 -4.62 -7.98
N ASN A 102 -17.59 -4.59 -9.24
CA ASN A 102 -18.24 -3.43 -9.83
C ASN A 102 -19.72 -3.81 -10.01
N PRO A 103 -20.66 -3.24 -9.21
CA PRO A 103 -22.08 -3.61 -9.28
C PRO A 103 -22.69 -3.45 -10.67
N GLY A 104 -22.16 -2.56 -11.51
CA GLY A 104 -22.59 -2.41 -12.91
C GLY A 104 -22.21 -3.58 -13.82
N ASN A 105 -21.29 -4.46 -13.41
CA ASN A 105 -20.78 -5.54 -14.26
C ASN A 105 -21.28 -6.93 -13.87
N ILE A 106 -21.85 -7.11 -12.67
CA ILE A 106 -22.26 -8.44 -12.16
C ILE A 106 -23.69 -8.83 -12.53
N GLY A 107 -24.31 -8.06 -13.43
CA GLY A 107 -25.67 -8.29 -13.94
C GLY A 107 -26.73 -7.39 -13.31
N GLY A 108 -27.97 -7.85 -13.29
CA GLY A 108 -29.10 -7.05 -12.81
C GLY A 108 -29.10 -6.81 -11.30
N GLU A 109 -30.03 -5.98 -10.86
CA GLU A 109 -30.21 -5.56 -9.48
C GLU A 109 -30.39 -6.71 -8.50
N GLU A 110 -31.10 -7.78 -8.90
CA GLU A 110 -31.30 -8.99 -8.08
C GLU A 110 -29.97 -9.71 -7.77
N ASN A 111 -29.01 -9.69 -8.69
CA ASN A 111 -27.68 -10.26 -8.45
C ASN A 111 -26.91 -9.44 -7.40
N VAL A 112 -27.00 -8.12 -7.46
CA VAL A 112 -26.39 -7.23 -6.45
C VAL A 112 -27.00 -7.47 -5.08
N LYS A 113 -28.33 -7.62 -5.02
CA LYS A 113 -29.07 -7.97 -3.80
C LYS A 113 -28.57 -9.30 -3.21
N ALA A 114 -28.49 -10.35 -4.03
CA ALA A 114 -28.01 -11.66 -3.58
C ALA A 114 -26.60 -11.59 -2.99
N VAL A 115 -25.68 -10.83 -3.63
CA VAL A 115 -24.31 -10.62 -3.11
C VAL A 115 -24.33 -9.85 -1.79
N ALA A 116 -25.12 -8.77 -1.69
CA ALA A 116 -25.26 -7.98 -0.47
C ALA A 116 -25.80 -8.83 0.70
N GLU A 117 -26.81 -9.65 0.46
CA GLU A 117 -27.39 -10.56 1.46
C GLU A 117 -26.39 -11.62 1.93
N ALA A 118 -25.66 -12.24 0.99
CA ALA A 118 -24.64 -13.25 1.31
C ALA A 118 -23.46 -12.65 2.11
N CYS A 119 -23.02 -11.45 1.77
CA CYS A 119 -21.97 -10.74 2.47
C CYS A 119 -22.42 -10.29 3.87
N ARG A 120 -23.65 -9.76 4.01
CA ARG A 120 -24.22 -9.38 5.31
C ARG A 120 -24.32 -10.54 6.26
N ALA A 121 -24.83 -11.69 5.78
CA ALA A 121 -24.98 -12.90 6.60
C ALA A 121 -23.65 -13.40 7.20
N ARG A 122 -22.51 -12.97 6.65
CA ARG A 122 -21.16 -13.37 7.05
C ARG A 122 -20.30 -12.21 7.57
N ASN A 123 -20.86 -11.01 7.69
CA ASN A 123 -20.13 -9.77 8.05
C ASN A 123 -18.94 -9.50 7.14
N ILE A 124 -19.08 -9.74 5.85
CA ILE A 124 -18.05 -9.52 4.82
C ILE A 124 -18.30 -8.16 4.14
N PRO A 125 -17.37 -7.19 4.21
CA PRO A 125 -17.52 -5.92 3.53
C PRO A 125 -17.38 -6.07 2.01
N ILE A 126 -18.02 -5.16 1.27
CA ILE A 126 -17.93 -5.07 -0.17
C ILE A 126 -17.11 -3.87 -0.58
N ARG A 127 -16.11 -4.06 -1.46
CA ARG A 127 -15.45 -2.96 -2.12
C ARG A 127 -16.04 -2.70 -3.50
N ILE A 128 -16.58 -1.51 -3.69
CA ILE A 128 -16.98 -0.98 -4.99
C ILE A 128 -15.74 -0.46 -5.71
N GLY A 129 -15.46 -1.00 -6.89
CA GLY A 129 -14.32 -0.57 -7.71
C GLY A 129 -14.75 0.16 -8.96
N VAL A 130 -14.68 1.49 -8.96
CA VAL A 130 -14.87 2.32 -10.14
C VAL A 130 -13.52 2.53 -10.82
N ASN A 131 -13.46 2.29 -12.13
CA ASN A 131 -12.28 2.57 -12.95
C ASN A 131 -12.68 3.46 -14.13
N ALA A 132 -11.84 4.43 -14.45
CA ALA A 132 -12.11 5.37 -15.56
C ALA A 132 -12.34 4.67 -16.91
N GLY A 133 -11.61 3.59 -17.17
CA GLY A 133 -11.73 2.79 -18.41
C GLY A 133 -13.00 1.92 -18.49
N SER A 134 -13.81 1.84 -17.42
CA SER A 134 -15.03 1.02 -17.38
C SER A 134 -16.21 1.78 -16.78
N LEU A 135 -16.24 3.09 -16.96
CA LEU A 135 -17.41 3.93 -16.62
C LEU A 135 -18.61 3.55 -17.48
N GLU A 136 -19.81 3.67 -16.93
CA GLU A 136 -21.06 3.42 -17.62
C GLU A 136 -21.23 4.36 -18.82
N ALA A 137 -21.73 3.81 -19.95
CA ALA A 137 -21.90 4.54 -21.20
C ALA A 137 -22.70 5.85 -21.00
N ARG A 138 -23.78 5.82 -20.17
CA ARG A 138 -24.58 7.00 -19.82
C ARG A 138 -23.77 8.15 -19.20
N LEU A 139 -22.70 7.82 -18.43
CA LEU A 139 -21.85 8.83 -17.81
C LEU A 139 -20.86 9.41 -18.83
N ILE A 140 -20.34 8.56 -19.72
CA ILE A 140 -19.50 9.02 -20.83
C ILE A 140 -20.32 9.92 -21.77
N GLU A 141 -21.58 9.56 -22.05
CA GLU A 141 -22.49 10.41 -22.86
C GLU A 141 -22.75 11.76 -22.18
N LYS A 142 -22.98 11.76 -20.86
CA LYS A 142 -23.28 12.98 -20.07
C LYS A 142 -22.05 13.90 -19.93
N TYR A 143 -20.87 13.36 -19.68
CA TYR A 143 -19.67 14.14 -19.35
C TYR A 143 -18.64 14.23 -20.49
N GLY A 144 -18.81 13.48 -21.57
CA GLY A 144 -17.93 13.43 -22.73
C GLY A 144 -16.64 12.62 -22.51
N HIS A 145 -16.14 12.55 -21.27
CA HIS A 145 -14.91 11.86 -20.90
C HIS A 145 -14.89 11.53 -19.41
N PRO A 146 -13.99 10.63 -18.95
CA PRO A 146 -13.78 10.41 -17.53
C PRO A 146 -13.31 11.69 -16.82
N CYS A 147 -14.08 12.13 -15.83
CA CYS A 147 -13.80 13.29 -14.97
C CYS A 147 -14.14 12.95 -13.51
N PRO A 148 -13.73 13.77 -12.52
CA PRO A 148 -14.03 13.51 -11.11
C PRO A 148 -15.53 13.33 -10.85
N GLU A 149 -16.36 14.16 -11.47
CA GLU A 149 -17.82 14.12 -11.34
C GLU A 149 -18.40 12.81 -11.86
N ALA A 150 -17.94 12.32 -13.02
CA ALA A 150 -18.37 11.06 -13.59
C ALA A 150 -17.98 9.87 -12.69
N MET A 151 -16.74 9.88 -12.15
CA MET A 151 -16.25 8.84 -11.24
C MET A 151 -17.06 8.80 -9.95
N VAL A 152 -17.35 9.95 -9.36
CA VAL A 152 -18.13 10.04 -8.11
C VAL A 152 -19.60 9.74 -8.34
N GLU A 153 -20.19 10.15 -9.48
CA GLU A 153 -21.58 9.80 -9.83
C GLU A 153 -21.75 8.29 -10.03
N SER A 154 -20.79 7.62 -10.69
CA SER A 154 -20.75 6.16 -10.79
C SER A 154 -20.71 5.50 -9.40
N ALA A 155 -19.78 5.93 -8.55
CA ALA A 155 -19.69 5.43 -7.18
C ALA A 155 -20.99 5.63 -6.40
N ARG A 156 -21.64 6.78 -6.53
CA ARG A 156 -22.90 7.11 -5.86
C ARG A 156 -24.04 6.18 -6.29
N GLY A 157 -24.16 5.89 -7.59
CA GLY A 157 -25.14 4.93 -8.09
C GLY A 157 -24.94 3.53 -7.49
N HIS A 158 -23.71 3.06 -7.43
CA HIS A 158 -23.38 1.74 -6.86
C HIS A 158 -23.58 1.68 -5.35
N VAL A 159 -23.22 2.75 -4.61
CA VAL A 159 -23.50 2.88 -3.18
C VAL A 159 -25.00 2.86 -2.90
N ALA A 160 -25.76 3.68 -3.64
CA ALA A 160 -27.21 3.73 -3.48
C ALA A 160 -27.88 2.36 -3.70
N LEU A 161 -27.37 1.58 -4.66
CA LEU A 161 -27.86 0.25 -4.94
C LEU A 161 -27.62 -0.74 -3.78
N LEU A 162 -26.43 -0.72 -3.15
CA LEU A 162 -26.16 -1.55 -1.97
C LEU A 162 -26.97 -1.09 -0.76
N ASN A 163 -27.07 0.24 -0.54
CA ASN A 163 -27.85 0.80 0.57
C ASN A 163 -29.35 0.52 0.45
N LYS A 164 -29.90 0.43 -0.77
CA LYS A 164 -31.29 0.00 -1.02
C LYS A 164 -31.60 -1.36 -0.40
N TYR A 165 -30.61 -2.25 -0.36
CA TYR A 165 -30.73 -3.57 0.27
C TYR A 165 -30.21 -3.60 1.71
N GLY A 166 -30.03 -2.44 2.35
CA GLY A 166 -29.57 -2.30 3.74
C GLY A 166 -28.14 -2.76 3.95
N PHE A 167 -27.29 -2.71 2.90
CA PHE A 167 -25.88 -3.05 3.00
C PHE A 167 -25.02 -1.79 3.03
N ASP A 168 -24.22 -1.63 4.10
CA ASP A 168 -23.51 -0.40 4.41
C ASP A 168 -22.04 -0.62 4.83
N ASP A 169 -21.55 -1.87 4.81
CA ASP A 169 -20.14 -2.20 5.04
C ASP A 169 -19.34 -2.09 3.73
N ILE A 170 -19.20 -0.85 3.27
CA ILE A 170 -18.70 -0.50 1.94
C ILE A 170 -17.30 0.09 2.04
N CYS A 171 -16.43 -0.24 1.10
CA CYS A 171 -15.18 0.45 0.79
C CYS A 171 -15.23 0.94 -0.66
N LEU A 172 -14.64 2.09 -0.96
CA LEU A 172 -14.67 2.65 -2.32
C LEU A 172 -13.27 2.71 -2.93
N SER A 173 -13.18 2.47 -4.23
CA SER A 173 -11.97 2.78 -5.00
C SER A 173 -12.35 3.44 -6.34
N LEU A 174 -11.70 4.58 -6.65
CA LEU A 174 -11.90 5.35 -7.87
C LEU A 174 -10.55 5.48 -8.58
N LYS A 175 -10.23 4.53 -9.47
CA LYS A 175 -8.92 4.41 -10.08
C LYS A 175 -8.89 4.93 -11.51
N THR A 176 -7.83 5.68 -11.81
CA THR A 176 -7.53 6.13 -13.17
C THR A 176 -6.03 5.95 -13.45
N SER A 177 -5.62 6.04 -14.70
CA SER A 177 -4.20 6.08 -15.11
C SER A 177 -3.61 7.50 -15.01
N SER A 178 -4.46 8.52 -14.89
CA SER A 178 -4.04 9.91 -14.70
C SER A 178 -3.91 10.24 -13.21
N VAL A 179 -2.72 10.60 -12.76
CA VAL A 179 -2.46 11.01 -11.36
C VAL A 179 -3.30 12.22 -10.96
N PRO A 180 -3.38 13.33 -11.73
CA PRO A 180 -4.23 14.47 -11.39
C PRO A 180 -5.71 14.10 -11.29
N LEU A 181 -6.23 13.30 -12.22
CA LEU A 181 -7.63 12.85 -12.21
C LEU A 181 -7.89 11.96 -11.00
N THR A 182 -6.96 11.06 -10.64
CA THR A 182 -7.06 10.22 -9.45
C THR A 182 -7.17 11.08 -8.19
N ILE A 183 -6.27 12.05 -8.00
CA ILE A 183 -6.28 12.94 -6.84
C ILE A 183 -7.60 13.71 -6.75
N ALA A 184 -8.05 14.33 -7.85
CA ALA A 184 -9.29 15.09 -7.89
C ALA A 184 -10.52 14.21 -7.58
N SER A 185 -10.58 12.99 -8.14
CA SER A 185 -11.68 12.04 -7.90
C SER A 185 -11.75 11.59 -6.44
N TYR A 186 -10.62 11.29 -5.80
CA TYR A 186 -10.61 10.90 -4.39
C TYR A 186 -10.88 12.06 -3.43
N ARG A 187 -10.46 13.29 -3.73
CA ARG A 187 -10.83 14.48 -2.96
C ARG A 187 -12.35 14.68 -2.96
N MET A 188 -12.96 14.64 -4.14
CA MET A 188 -14.42 14.75 -4.28
C MET A 188 -15.14 13.57 -3.60
N ALA A 189 -14.64 12.34 -3.74
CA ALA A 189 -15.21 11.17 -3.06
C ALA A 189 -15.14 11.28 -1.54
N ALA A 190 -14.04 11.80 -0.99
CA ALA A 190 -13.89 12.04 0.44
C ALA A 190 -14.89 13.08 1.00
N GLU A 191 -15.36 14.02 0.17
CA GLU A 191 -16.41 14.97 0.55
C GLU A 191 -17.81 14.35 0.47
N CYS A 192 -18.02 13.42 -0.48
CA CYS A 192 -19.34 12.87 -0.79
C CYS A 192 -19.71 11.63 0.00
N PHE A 193 -18.73 10.84 0.50
CA PHE A 193 -18.99 9.53 1.08
C PHE A 193 -18.37 9.37 2.47
N PRO A 194 -19.08 8.69 3.41
CA PRO A 194 -18.57 8.37 4.73
C PRO A 194 -17.73 7.07 4.75
N TYR A 195 -17.51 6.43 3.62
CA TYR A 195 -16.89 5.11 3.53
C TYR A 195 -15.37 5.18 3.39
N PRO A 196 -14.65 4.15 3.88
CA PRO A 196 -13.21 4.07 3.70
C PRO A 196 -12.83 4.00 2.22
N LEU A 197 -11.72 4.67 1.89
CA LEU A 197 -11.20 4.81 0.53
C LEU A 197 -9.98 3.92 0.31
N HIS A 198 -10.03 3.10 -0.74
CA HIS A 198 -8.91 2.29 -1.20
C HIS A 198 -8.18 3.02 -2.34
N LEU A 199 -7.05 3.65 -2.01
CA LEU A 199 -6.29 4.46 -2.96
C LEU A 199 -5.46 3.59 -3.92
N GLY A 200 -5.25 4.10 -5.10
CA GLY A 200 -4.32 3.54 -6.08
C GLY A 200 -4.44 4.22 -7.42
N VAL A 201 -3.33 4.27 -8.14
CA VAL A 201 -3.26 4.63 -9.55
C VAL A 201 -3.18 3.33 -10.35
N THR A 202 -3.81 3.23 -11.50
CA THR A 202 -3.77 2.04 -12.38
C THR A 202 -2.97 2.31 -13.63
N GLU A 203 -2.45 1.26 -14.28
CA GLU A 203 -1.72 1.37 -15.56
C GLU A 203 -0.50 2.29 -15.49
N THR A 204 0.23 2.24 -14.37
CA THR A 204 1.35 3.16 -14.11
C THR A 204 2.66 2.77 -14.80
N GLY A 205 2.70 1.62 -15.49
CA GLY A 205 3.88 1.14 -16.22
C GLY A 205 4.89 0.36 -15.36
N THR A 206 6.16 0.44 -15.76
CA THR A 206 7.26 -0.30 -15.12
C THR A 206 7.59 0.23 -13.71
N GLU A 207 8.42 -0.52 -12.97
CA GLU A 207 8.70 -0.29 -11.55
C GLU A 207 9.05 1.16 -11.20
N TRP A 208 10.01 1.77 -11.93
CA TRP A 208 10.45 3.13 -11.65
C TRP A 208 9.33 4.17 -11.85
N ASN A 209 8.78 4.22 -13.06
CA ASN A 209 7.74 5.20 -13.39
C ASN A 209 6.46 4.97 -12.59
N GLY A 210 6.08 3.71 -12.40
CA GLY A 210 4.91 3.34 -11.64
C GLY A 210 5.02 3.67 -10.17
N THR A 211 6.20 3.51 -9.57
CA THR A 211 6.46 3.91 -8.18
C THR A 211 6.35 5.42 -8.02
N ILE A 212 6.92 6.21 -8.93
CA ILE A 212 6.82 7.68 -8.89
C ILE A 212 5.37 8.13 -9.01
N GLN A 213 4.62 7.64 -10.01
CA GLN A 213 3.20 7.99 -10.19
C GLN A 213 2.35 7.60 -8.97
N SER A 214 2.59 6.41 -8.41
CA SER A 214 1.90 5.94 -7.20
C SER A 214 2.27 6.78 -5.98
N ALA A 215 3.54 7.14 -5.81
CA ALA A 215 4.01 7.98 -4.71
C ALA A 215 3.36 9.37 -4.77
N VAL A 216 3.28 9.98 -5.96
CA VAL A 216 2.61 11.28 -6.14
C VAL A 216 1.11 11.13 -5.90
N GLY A 217 0.43 10.17 -6.55
CA GLY A 217 -1.03 10.05 -6.47
C GLY A 217 -1.52 9.63 -5.09
N ILE A 218 -0.95 8.57 -4.54
CA ILE A 218 -1.31 8.03 -3.22
C ILE A 218 -0.76 8.95 -2.11
N GLY A 219 0.52 9.35 -2.20
CA GLY A 219 1.20 10.15 -1.18
C GLY A 219 0.52 11.49 -0.95
N THR A 220 0.14 12.22 -2.02
CA THR A 220 -0.61 13.48 -1.91
C THR A 220 -1.88 13.30 -1.08
N LEU A 221 -2.71 12.30 -1.41
CA LEU A 221 -3.96 12.05 -0.71
C LEU A 221 -3.73 11.67 0.76
N LEU A 222 -2.73 10.83 1.03
CA LEU A 222 -2.38 10.43 2.39
C LEU A 222 -1.92 11.62 3.25
N CYS A 223 -1.12 12.52 2.71
CA CYS A 223 -0.68 13.75 3.39
C CYS A 223 -1.86 14.72 3.66
N GLU A 224 -2.92 14.65 2.86
CA GLU A 224 -4.17 15.38 3.06
C GLU A 224 -5.11 14.69 4.07
N GLY A 225 -4.75 13.52 4.61
CA GLY A 225 -5.58 12.73 5.51
C GLY A 225 -6.69 11.96 4.81
N ILE A 226 -6.54 11.67 3.52
CA ILE A 226 -7.48 10.90 2.68
C ILE A 226 -6.91 9.53 2.40
N GLY A 227 -7.70 8.47 2.62
CA GLY A 227 -7.35 7.10 2.28
C GLY A 227 -7.07 6.20 3.48
N ASP A 228 -7.65 5.01 3.45
CA ASP A 228 -7.68 4.04 4.55
C ASP A 228 -6.94 2.74 4.21
N THR A 229 -6.80 2.46 2.93
CA THR A 229 -6.04 1.32 2.40
C THR A 229 -5.47 1.68 1.03
N ILE A 230 -4.32 1.13 0.68
CA ILE A 230 -3.63 1.47 -0.57
C ILE A 230 -3.25 0.23 -1.37
N ARG A 231 -3.15 0.39 -2.70
CA ARG A 231 -2.45 -0.56 -3.56
C ARG A 231 -1.63 0.17 -4.61
N VAL A 232 -0.33 -0.08 -4.63
CA VAL A 232 0.54 0.24 -5.76
C VAL A 232 0.33 -0.82 -6.86
N SER A 233 0.34 -0.41 -8.12
CA SER A 233 0.20 -1.32 -9.27
C SER A 233 1.35 -1.10 -10.22
N LEU A 234 2.17 -2.14 -10.45
CA LEU A 234 3.38 -2.07 -11.26
C LEU A 234 3.41 -3.22 -12.29
N THR A 235 4.03 -2.97 -13.43
CA THR A 235 4.45 -4.04 -14.33
C THR A 235 5.81 -4.57 -13.81
N ALA A 236 5.77 -5.33 -12.72
CA ALA A 236 6.91 -5.90 -12.01
C ALA A 236 6.47 -7.09 -11.14
N ASP A 237 7.42 -7.71 -10.41
CA ASP A 237 7.07 -8.67 -9.36
C ASP A 237 6.16 -8.00 -8.31
N PRO A 238 4.99 -8.59 -8.00
CA PRO A 238 4.04 -7.99 -7.04
C PRO A 238 4.60 -7.74 -5.62
N VAL A 239 5.66 -8.41 -5.21
CA VAL A 239 6.39 -8.11 -3.96
C VAL A 239 6.96 -6.68 -3.99
N ARG A 240 7.35 -6.19 -5.17
CA ARG A 240 7.82 -4.80 -5.36
C ARG A 240 6.70 -3.77 -5.17
N GLU A 241 5.45 -4.13 -5.52
CA GLU A 241 4.27 -3.30 -5.23
C GLU A 241 4.08 -3.09 -3.71
N VAL A 242 4.26 -4.18 -2.94
CA VAL A 242 4.19 -4.12 -1.46
C VAL A 242 5.28 -3.22 -0.91
N ALA A 243 6.53 -3.43 -1.33
CA ALA A 243 7.67 -2.63 -0.88
C ALA A 243 7.48 -1.13 -1.17
N ALA A 244 7.01 -0.79 -2.38
CA ALA A 244 6.69 0.58 -2.75
C ALA A 244 5.54 1.16 -1.89
N GLY A 245 4.48 0.38 -1.63
CA GLY A 245 3.37 0.78 -0.76
C GLY A 245 3.82 1.07 0.68
N VAL A 246 4.64 0.20 1.25
CA VAL A 246 5.25 0.39 2.58
C VAL A 246 6.12 1.65 2.60
N ALA A 247 6.95 1.86 1.57
CA ALA A 247 7.80 3.04 1.45
C ALA A 247 6.99 4.35 1.38
N ILE A 248 5.88 4.35 0.61
CA ILE A 248 4.96 5.50 0.53
C ILE A 248 4.34 5.80 1.91
N LEU A 249 3.88 4.78 2.65
CA LEU A 249 3.31 4.97 3.99
C LEU A 249 4.36 5.50 4.97
N LYS A 250 5.60 5.00 4.92
CA LYS A 250 6.71 5.52 5.75
C LYS A 250 7.03 6.97 5.40
N ALA A 251 7.13 7.31 4.11
CA ALA A 251 7.37 8.67 3.65
C ALA A 251 6.26 9.65 4.07
N ALA A 252 5.00 9.18 4.13
CA ALA A 252 3.86 9.97 4.61
C ALA A 252 3.73 10.00 6.16
N GLY A 253 4.63 9.36 6.92
CA GLY A 253 4.56 9.29 8.37
C GLY A 253 3.43 8.41 8.93
N LEU A 254 2.89 7.48 8.13
CA LEU A 254 1.73 6.65 8.47
C LEU A 254 2.08 5.20 8.81
N ARG A 255 3.34 4.85 8.68
CA ARG A 255 3.87 3.54 9.07
C ARG A 255 5.22 3.75 9.71
N SER A 256 5.40 3.26 10.92
CA SER A 256 6.66 3.20 11.66
C SER A 256 7.29 1.81 11.53
N GLY A 257 8.51 1.67 12.06
CA GLY A 257 9.25 0.41 12.11
C GLY A 257 10.28 0.28 10.98
N GLY A 258 11.36 -0.40 11.30
CA GLY A 258 12.56 -0.51 10.47
C GLY A 258 13.36 0.79 10.39
N VAL A 259 14.45 0.76 9.64
CA VAL A 259 15.39 1.86 9.55
C VAL A 259 14.88 2.97 8.62
N LYS A 260 14.83 4.20 9.13
CA LYS A 260 14.75 5.41 8.31
C LYS A 260 16.16 5.77 7.84
N PHE A 261 16.43 5.56 6.57
CA PHE A 261 17.73 5.86 5.97
C PHE A 261 17.76 7.30 5.46
N VAL A 262 18.79 8.04 5.84
CA VAL A 262 19.03 9.44 5.43
C VAL A 262 20.42 9.56 4.84
N SER A 263 20.53 10.13 3.65
CA SER A 263 21.82 10.39 2.99
C SER A 263 21.80 11.76 2.36
N CYS A 264 22.90 12.49 2.47
CA CYS A 264 23.02 13.76 1.75
C CYS A 264 23.23 13.53 0.24
N PRO A 265 22.80 14.47 -0.61
CA PRO A 265 23.10 14.38 -2.03
C PRO A 265 24.60 14.56 -2.28
N THR A 266 25.11 13.95 -3.35
CA THR A 266 26.46 14.20 -3.81
C THR A 266 26.62 15.67 -4.21
N CYS A 267 27.62 16.36 -3.68
CA CYS A 267 27.93 17.74 -3.98
C CYS A 267 29.46 17.98 -4.05
N GLY A 268 29.90 19.16 -4.42
CA GLY A 268 31.33 19.50 -4.51
C GLY A 268 32.12 19.43 -3.19
N ARG A 269 31.45 19.20 -2.06
CA ARG A 269 32.08 18.99 -0.74
C ARG A 269 32.27 17.53 -0.40
N THR A 270 31.75 16.60 -1.21
CA THR A 270 31.86 15.16 -0.98
C THR A 270 33.32 14.72 -1.17
N GLU A 271 33.92 14.11 -0.14
CA GLU A 271 35.34 13.70 -0.12
C GLU A 271 35.53 12.17 -0.15
N ILE A 272 34.45 11.40 -0.26
CA ILE A 272 34.42 9.94 -0.27
C ILE A 272 33.55 9.39 -1.39
N ASP A 273 33.61 8.11 -1.69
CA ASP A 273 32.61 7.43 -2.50
C ASP A 273 31.32 7.26 -1.69
N LEU A 274 30.55 8.36 -1.60
CA LEU A 274 29.30 8.42 -0.85
C LEU A 274 28.25 7.45 -1.40
N ILE A 275 28.19 7.28 -2.73
CA ILE A 275 27.17 6.44 -3.37
C ILE A 275 27.36 4.99 -2.97
N SER A 276 28.59 4.46 -3.03
CA SER A 276 28.88 3.08 -2.62
C SER A 276 28.65 2.89 -1.13
N LEU A 277 29.15 3.80 -0.29
CA LEU A 277 28.95 3.72 1.18
C LEU A 277 27.47 3.73 1.56
N ALA A 278 26.68 4.62 0.93
CA ALA A 278 25.25 4.71 1.22
C ALA A 278 24.50 3.42 0.83
N LYS A 279 24.80 2.84 -0.35
CA LYS A 279 24.22 1.56 -0.78
C LYS A 279 24.59 0.40 0.14
N ASP A 280 25.87 0.33 0.56
CA ASP A 280 26.36 -0.75 1.44
C ASP A 280 25.71 -0.67 2.82
N VAL A 281 25.62 0.54 3.40
CA VAL A 281 24.94 0.76 4.68
C VAL A 281 23.45 0.43 4.55
N GLU A 282 22.77 0.96 3.54
CA GLU A 282 21.34 0.71 3.32
C GLU A 282 21.04 -0.80 3.18
N ALA A 283 21.88 -1.53 2.42
CA ALA A 283 21.74 -2.98 2.26
C ALA A 283 21.89 -3.76 3.57
N ARG A 284 22.78 -3.34 4.46
CA ARG A 284 23.01 -3.99 5.77
C ARG A 284 21.93 -3.68 6.78
N VAL A 285 21.41 -2.44 6.81
CA VAL A 285 20.43 -2.01 7.81
C VAL A 285 18.98 -2.30 7.43
N LYS A 286 18.68 -2.60 6.16
CA LYS A 286 17.31 -2.79 5.65
C LYS A 286 16.45 -3.81 6.39
N ASN A 287 17.08 -4.84 6.98
CA ASN A 287 16.39 -5.92 7.69
C ASN A 287 16.32 -5.69 9.21
N ILE A 288 16.81 -4.56 9.70
CA ILE A 288 16.72 -4.20 11.11
C ILE A 288 15.29 -3.75 11.40
N ASP A 289 14.56 -4.51 12.22
CA ASP A 289 13.20 -4.19 12.64
C ASP A 289 13.21 -3.33 13.93
N ARG A 290 13.78 -2.12 13.80
CA ARG A 290 13.81 -1.11 14.85
C ARG A 290 13.49 0.25 14.26
N ASP A 291 12.69 1.03 14.95
CA ASP A 291 12.38 2.42 14.55
C ASP A 291 13.56 3.34 14.88
N ILE A 292 14.56 3.34 14.00
CA ILE A 292 15.79 4.13 14.11
C ILE A 292 16.08 4.88 12.83
N THR A 293 16.73 6.03 12.96
CA THR A 293 17.24 6.82 11.84
C THR A 293 18.74 6.60 11.69
N VAL A 294 19.16 6.14 10.50
CA VAL A 294 20.58 5.94 10.14
C VAL A 294 20.98 6.92 9.06
N ALA A 295 22.05 7.69 9.30
CA ALA A 295 22.52 8.74 8.40
C ALA A 295 23.89 8.42 7.78
N VAL A 296 24.03 8.68 6.47
CA VAL A 296 25.30 8.58 5.73
C VAL A 296 25.59 9.90 5.05
N MET A 297 26.63 10.59 5.50
CA MET A 297 26.98 11.94 5.06
C MET A 297 28.33 11.98 4.35
N GLY A 298 28.43 12.73 3.25
CA GLY A 298 29.61 12.78 2.37
C GLY A 298 30.72 13.72 2.82
N CYS A 299 30.49 14.56 3.86
CA CYS A 299 31.52 15.44 4.40
C CYS A 299 31.36 15.65 5.92
N VAL A 300 32.47 15.88 6.61
CA VAL A 300 32.47 16.08 8.07
C VAL A 300 32.04 17.49 8.48
N VAL A 301 31.98 18.45 7.56
CA VAL A 301 31.67 19.85 7.86
C VAL A 301 30.19 20.04 8.22
N ASN A 302 29.28 19.54 7.38
CA ASN A 302 27.84 19.69 7.58
C ASN A 302 27.19 18.39 8.07
N GLY A 303 27.88 17.23 7.90
CA GLY A 303 27.30 15.92 8.21
C GLY A 303 26.73 15.82 9.61
N PRO A 304 27.47 16.16 10.68
CA PRO A 304 26.94 16.11 12.04
C PRO A 304 25.80 17.09 12.31
N GLY A 305 25.74 18.23 11.61
CA GLY A 305 24.67 19.20 11.75
C GLY A 305 23.37 18.76 11.07
N GLU A 306 23.47 18.30 9.82
CA GLU A 306 22.33 17.84 9.02
C GLU A 306 21.77 16.48 9.54
N ALA A 307 22.61 15.68 10.15
CA ALA A 307 22.26 14.37 10.73
C ALA A 307 22.13 14.37 12.25
N ARG A 308 22.00 15.54 12.88
CA ARG A 308 21.97 15.67 14.35
C ARG A 308 20.86 14.88 15.02
N GLU A 309 19.73 14.73 14.33
CA GLU A 309 18.57 13.99 14.82
C GLU A 309 18.63 12.49 14.51
N ALA A 310 19.66 12.03 13.76
CA ALA A 310 19.81 10.61 13.48
C ALA A 310 20.32 9.87 14.72
N ASP A 311 19.76 8.66 14.95
CA ASP A 311 20.18 7.81 16.04
C ASP A 311 21.62 7.34 15.86
N TYR A 312 21.98 6.98 14.63
CA TYR A 312 23.32 6.52 14.24
C TYR A 312 23.71 7.12 12.91
N GLY A 313 25.01 7.32 12.69
CA GLY A 313 25.46 7.70 11.37
C GLY A 313 26.96 7.79 11.22
N VAL A 314 27.34 7.96 9.95
CA VAL A 314 28.73 8.22 9.54
C VAL A 314 28.79 9.49 8.69
N ALA A 315 29.91 10.20 8.81
CA ALA A 315 30.21 11.33 7.93
C ALA A 315 31.64 11.21 7.39
N GLY A 316 31.76 11.21 6.05
CA GLY A 316 33.04 10.99 5.38
C GLY A 316 33.93 12.22 5.33
N GLY A 317 35.26 12.00 5.24
CA GLY A 317 36.30 12.98 4.99
C GLY A 317 37.43 12.31 4.23
N LYS A 318 38.51 13.01 3.93
CA LYS A 318 39.64 12.51 3.13
C LYS A 318 40.27 11.25 3.73
N GLY A 319 40.01 10.07 3.14
CA GLY A 319 40.53 8.76 3.53
C GLY A 319 40.04 8.25 4.88
N LYS A 320 39.21 8.99 5.60
CA LYS A 320 38.66 8.64 6.91
C LYS A 320 37.30 9.30 7.09
N GLY A 321 36.53 8.84 8.06
CA GLY A 321 35.27 9.46 8.45
C GLY A 321 35.01 9.33 9.94
N ILE A 322 33.98 10.00 10.41
CA ILE A 322 33.53 9.95 11.79
C ILE A 322 32.29 9.05 11.93
N LEU A 323 32.22 8.34 13.03
CA LEU A 323 31.06 7.61 13.51
C LEU A 323 30.38 8.44 14.60
N PHE A 324 29.08 8.59 14.54
CA PHE A 324 28.34 9.35 15.55
C PHE A 324 27.02 8.65 15.95
N LYS A 325 26.57 8.95 17.16
CA LYS A 325 25.31 8.50 17.74
C LYS A 325 24.61 9.70 18.38
N LYS A 326 23.35 9.96 17.97
CA LYS A 326 22.53 11.07 18.48
C LYS A 326 23.31 12.41 18.51
N GLY A 327 24.00 12.71 17.40
CA GLY A 327 24.80 13.92 17.23
C GLY A 327 26.16 13.93 17.95
N GLN A 328 26.50 12.92 18.78
CA GLN A 328 27.79 12.81 19.47
C GLN A 328 28.78 12.00 18.64
N VAL A 329 29.95 12.55 18.35
CA VAL A 329 31.04 11.84 17.67
C VAL A 329 31.66 10.82 18.61
N LEU A 330 31.66 9.55 18.20
CA LEU A 330 32.22 8.43 18.96
C LEU A 330 33.65 8.10 18.57
N GLY A 331 34.05 8.39 17.33
CA GLY A 331 35.39 8.10 16.86
C GLY A 331 35.62 8.42 15.40
N THR A 332 36.87 8.29 14.97
CA THR A 332 37.28 8.43 13.57
C THR A 332 37.80 7.09 13.06
N TYR A 333 37.34 6.69 11.89
CA TYR A 333 37.64 5.40 11.28
C TYR A 333 38.18 5.59 9.85
N PRO A 334 39.01 4.68 9.33
CA PRO A 334 39.32 4.61 7.91
C PRO A 334 38.03 4.42 7.09
N TYR A 335 38.00 4.95 5.86
CA TYR A 335 36.82 4.87 5.00
C TYR A 335 36.28 3.45 4.84
N GLU A 336 37.17 2.48 4.66
CA GLU A 336 36.85 1.06 4.45
C GLU A 336 36.17 0.40 5.65
N ARG A 337 36.34 1.00 6.85
CA ARG A 337 35.78 0.49 8.11
C ARG A 337 34.49 1.19 8.53
N LEU A 338 34.06 2.24 7.83
CA LEU A 338 32.91 3.05 8.25
C LEU A 338 31.61 2.26 8.28
N CYS A 339 31.37 1.44 7.24
CA CYS A 339 30.18 0.62 7.16
C CYS A 339 30.15 -0.46 8.27
N ASP A 340 31.27 -1.15 8.49
CA ASP A 340 31.38 -2.16 9.54
C ASP A 340 31.21 -1.54 10.92
N ALA A 341 31.92 -0.45 11.22
CA ALA A 341 31.84 0.23 12.51
C ALA A 341 30.41 0.72 12.84
N LEU A 342 29.68 1.22 11.82
CA LEU A 342 28.30 1.64 11.99
C LEU A 342 27.37 0.47 12.27
N THR A 343 27.50 -0.63 11.53
CA THR A 343 26.68 -1.82 11.74
C THR A 343 26.97 -2.50 13.09
N GLU A 344 28.24 -2.63 13.47
CA GLU A 344 28.65 -3.12 14.78
C GLU A 344 28.08 -2.26 15.92
N LEU A 345 28.09 -0.94 15.79
CA LEU A 345 27.47 -0.03 16.78
C LEU A 345 25.98 -0.27 16.93
N ILE A 346 25.25 -0.40 15.81
CA ILE A 346 23.79 -0.62 15.82
C ILE A 346 23.45 -2.00 16.42
N GLU A 347 24.26 -3.02 16.16
CA GLU A 347 24.09 -4.37 16.68
C GLU A 347 24.38 -4.46 18.18
N ASN A 348 25.48 -3.87 18.63
CA ASN A 348 25.86 -3.87 20.06
C ASN A 348 24.84 -3.10 20.93
N ASP A 349 24.16 -2.09 20.39
CA ASP A 349 23.10 -1.38 21.10
C ASP A 349 21.80 -2.19 21.26
N LYS A 350 21.65 -3.33 20.56
CA LYS A 350 20.52 -4.24 20.78
C LYS A 350 20.63 -5.00 22.10
N GLU A 351 21.86 -5.25 22.56
CA GLU A 351 22.13 -6.04 23.75
C GLU A 351 21.99 -5.23 25.06
N GLN A 352 21.85 -3.89 24.95
CA GLN A 352 21.77 -2.99 26.11
C GLN A 352 20.35 -2.44 26.39
N GLN A 353 19.34 -2.81 25.61
CA GLN A 353 17.92 -2.47 25.79
C GLN A 353 17.10 -3.71 26.14
#